data_53f8d2c2c1ecb348d120f8946375caa3
#
_entry.id   53f8d2c2c1ecb348d120f8946375caa3
#
_cell.length_a   1.000
_cell.length_b   1.000
_cell.length_c   1.000
_cell.angle_alpha   90.00
_cell.angle_beta   90.00
_cell.angle_gamma   90.00
#
_symmetry.space_group_name_H-M   'P 1'
#
loop_
_entity.id
_entity.type
_entity.pdbx_description
1 polymer ?
#
loop_
_entity_poly.entity_id
_entity_poly.type
_entity_poly.pdbx_seq_one_letter_code
_entity_poly.pdbx_strand_id
1 'polypeptide(L)'
;MPAASPSTSPAVADEALSVDMRSDTVTRPTERMYACMRQAPIGDDGLDGDPSTLALEASVAALLGKEAGLFVPSCTMANLLAVLAAGGRSEQVVLEASAHMYMTERGASTFTGMFYQPVEGTSGAMDLAKLEAVLKPASHRLATALIAVETSHNNAGGAVLPLEHLQAVQDIAQRCGIPVHLDGARLFNASAALQVEPIAIARFADTVSVCLSKGLS
;
A
#
# COMPACT_ATOMS: atom_id res chain seq x y z
N MET A 1 -9.63 17.24 66.57
CA MET A 1 -9.17 16.55 65.36
C MET A 1 -10.40 16.13 64.56
N PRO A 2 -10.74 16.76 63.41
CA PRO A 2 -11.83 16.30 62.60
C PRO A 2 -11.39 15.11 61.73
N ALA A 3 -12.26 14.11 61.65
CA ALA A 3 -12.06 12.89 60.87
C ALA A 3 -12.06 13.15 59.37
N ALA A 4 -11.12 12.56 58.67
CA ALA A 4 -11.02 12.63 57.22
C ALA A 4 -12.17 11.84 56.56
N SER A 5 -12.89 12.49 55.65
CA SER A 5 -13.90 11.86 54.79
C SER A 5 -13.25 10.92 53.79
N PRO A 6 -13.83 9.76 53.50
CA PRO A 6 -13.30 8.89 52.45
C PRO A 6 -13.46 9.53 51.08
N SER A 7 -12.37 9.61 50.32
CA SER A 7 -12.40 10.02 48.93
C SER A 7 -13.11 8.93 48.10
N THR A 8 -14.27 9.26 47.58
CA THR A 8 -14.93 8.43 46.56
C THR A 8 -14.16 8.60 45.24
N SER A 9 -13.47 7.56 44.78
CA SER A 9 -12.98 7.49 43.43
C SER A 9 -14.14 7.72 42.45
N PRO A 10 -13.95 8.53 41.38
CA PRO A 10 -14.97 8.66 40.39
C PRO A 10 -15.21 7.30 39.72
N ALA A 11 -16.48 6.88 39.69
CA ALA A 11 -16.89 5.72 38.93
C ALA A 11 -16.43 5.91 37.48
N VAL A 12 -15.71 4.93 36.95
CA VAL A 12 -15.41 4.85 35.51
C VAL A 12 -16.77 4.76 34.84
N ALA A 13 -17.18 5.82 34.16
CA ALA A 13 -18.37 5.80 33.33
C ALA A 13 -18.21 4.67 32.33
N ASP A 14 -19.22 3.83 32.23
CA ASP A 14 -19.35 2.79 31.21
C ASP A 14 -19.31 3.50 29.85
N GLU A 15 -18.13 3.66 29.25
CA GLU A 15 -17.97 4.21 27.90
C GLU A 15 -18.67 3.23 26.98
N ALA A 16 -19.88 3.56 26.58
CA ALA A 16 -20.60 2.83 25.55
C ALA A 16 -19.63 2.58 24.39
N LEU A 17 -19.38 1.31 24.06
CA LEU A 17 -18.53 0.91 22.95
C LEU A 17 -18.98 1.62 21.68
N SER A 18 -18.32 2.72 21.35
CA SER A 18 -18.54 3.45 20.11
C SER A 18 -17.73 2.80 19.00
N VAL A 19 -18.39 2.17 18.05
CA VAL A 19 -17.76 1.55 16.89
C VAL A 19 -17.59 2.62 15.82
N ASP A 20 -16.34 2.96 15.50
CA ASP A 20 -16.03 3.92 14.43
C ASP A 20 -15.87 3.18 13.09
N MET A 21 -16.85 3.35 12.20
CA MET A 21 -16.90 2.70 10.88
C MET A 21 -16.47 3.62 9.73
N ARG A 22 -15.85 4.78 10.02
CA ARG A 22 -15.49 5.75 8.98
C ARG A 22 -14.36 5.27 8.07
N SER A 23 -13.35 4.60 8.64
CA SER A 23 -12.18 4.11 7.91
C SER A 23 -11.38 3.13 8.78
N ASP A 24 -10.66 2.18 8.18
CA ASP A 24 -9.67 1.35 8.88
C ASP A 24 -8.40 2.14 9.28
N THR A 25 -8.29 3.41 8.88
CA THR A 25 -7.21 4.32 9.32
C THR A 25 -7.43 4.88 10.73
N VAL A 26 -8.57 4.62 11.37
CA VAL A 26 -8.86 5.01 12.75
C VAL A 26 -8.54 3.91 13.77
N THR A 27 -8.03 2.77 13.33
CA THR A 27 -7.54 1.68 14.18
C THR A 27 -6.41 2.17 15.09
N ARG A 28 -6.26 1.52 16.23
CA ARG A 28 -5.24 1.88 17.23
C ARG A 28 -4.37 0.67 17.54
N PRO A 29 -3.07 0.88 17.80
CA PRO A 29 -2.20 -0.21 18.24
C PRO A 29 -2.75 -0.88 19.50
N THR A 30 -2.60 -2.20 19.58
CA THR A 30 -2.94 -2.96 20.79
C THR A 30 -1.94 -2.67 21.92
N GLU A 31 -2.32 -2.99 23.18
CA GLU A 31 -1.40 -2.85 24.33
C GLU A 31 -0.09 -3.64 24.14
N ARG A 32 -0.16 -4.79 23.47
CA ARG A 32 1.02 -5.58 23.14
C ARG A 32 1.92 -4.83 22.15
N MET A 33 1.35 -4.16 21.13
CA MET A 33 2.10 -3.34 20.18
C MET A 33 2.76 -2.16 20.90
N TYR A 34 2.04 -1.47 21.80
CA TYR A 34 2.63 -0.39 22.60
C TYR A 34 3.77 -0.89 23.49
N ALA A 35 3.65 -2.08 24.09
CA ALA A 35 4.72 -2.67 24.88
C ALA A 35 5.97 -2.97 24.02
N CYS A 36 5.78 -3.50 22.81
CA CYS A 36 6.86 -3.72 21.86
C CYS A 36 7.54 -2.41 21.44
N MET A 37 6.76 -1.37 21.14
CA MET A 37 7.30 -0.04 20.79
C MET A 37 8.19 0.55 21.90
N ARG A 38 7.78 0.40 23.17
CA ARG A 38 8.57 0.90 24.31
C ARG A 38 9.89 0.16 24.52
N GLN A 39 10.00 -1.07 24.07
CA GLN A 39 11.17 -1.94 24.21
C GLN A 39 12.01 -2.03 22.95
N ALA A 40 11.53 -1.47 21.84
CA ALA A 40 12.24 -1.52 20.56
C ALA A 40 13.61 -0.85 20.67
N PRO A 41 14.67 -1.47 20.19
CA PRO A 41 15.95 -0.79 20.06
C PRO A 41 15.80 0.38 19.09
N ILE A 42 16.42 1.49 19.44
CA ILE A 42 16.44 2.71 18.62
C ILE A 42 17.86 3.03 18.19
N GLY A 43 18.00 3.62 17.03
CA GLY A 43 19.27 4.04 16.45
C GLY A 43 19.09 5.30 15.59
N ASP A 44 20.19 5.78 15.04
CA ASP A 44 20.20 6.93 14.14
C ASP A 44 20.42 6.42 12.70
N ASP A 45 19.43 6.62 11.85
CA ASP A 45 19.47 6.17 10.46
C ASP A 45 20.53 6.90 9.63
N GLY A 46 20.95 8.09 10.06
CA GLY A 46 22.03 8.86 9.43
C GLY A 46 23.45 8.42 9.84
N LEU A 47 23.58 7.53 10.82
CA LEU A 47 24.87 6.99 11.30
C LEU A 47 24.99 5.49 11.01
N ASP A 48 24.62 4.67 11.98
CA ASP A 48 24.78 3.21 11.89
C ASP A 48 23.48 2.48 11.45
N GLY A 49 22.42 3.24 11.20
CA GLY A 49 21.09 2.73 10.90
C GLY A 49 20.23 2.52 12.15
N ASP A 50 18.90 2.63 11.99
CA ASP A 50 17.96 2.25 13.05
C ASP A 50 17.71 0.74 13.01
N PRO A 51 18.04 -0.03 14.08
CA PRO A 51 17.94 -1.48 14.05
C PRO A 51 16.50 -1.99 13.92
N SER A 52 15.51 -1.25 14.44
CA SER A 52 14.09 -1.62 14.31
C SER A 52 13.58 -1.42 12.89
N THR A 53 13.99 -0.34 12.24
CA THR A 53 13.67 -0.07 10.83
C THR A 53 14.29 -1.12 9.92
N LEU A 54 15.58 -1.41 10.07
CA LEU A 54 16.28 -2.45 9.29
C LEU A 54 15.63 -3.84 9.45
N ALA A 55 15.24 -4.20 10.69
CA ALA A 55 14.56 -5.47 10.95
C ALA A 55 13.16 -5.51 10.32
N LEU A 56 12.42 -4.40 10.32
CA LEU A 56 11.12 -4.28 9.66
C LEU A 56 11.26 -4.44 8.15
N GLU A 57 12.18 -3.72 7.52
CA GLU A 57 12.43 -3.78 6.08
C GLU A 57 12.79 -5.21 5.63
N ALA A 58 13.72 -5.86 6.34
CA ALA A 58 14.10 -7.24 6.06
C ALA A 58 12.92 -8.22 6.23
N SER A 59 12.11 -8.05 7.28
CA SER A 59 10.97 -8.91 7.56
C SER A 59 9.87 -8.79 6.50
N VAL A 60 9.54 -7.56 6.09
CA VAL A 60 8.52 -7.31 5.06
C VAL A 60 9.02 -7.77 3.70
N ALA A 61 10.28 -7.52 3.34
CA ALA A 61 10.88 -8.03 2.11
C ALA A 61 10.79 -9.55 2.02
N ALA A 62 11.18 -10.26 3.09
CA ALA A 62 11.10 -11.72 3.15
C ALA A 62 9.65 -12.23 3.05
N LEU A 63 8.71 -11.60 3.76
CA LEU A 63 7.29 -11.97 3.76
C LEU A 63 6.66 -11.84 2.37
N LEU A 64 7.09 -10.85 1.59
CA LEU A 64 6.58 -10.57 0.26
C LEU A 64 7.42 -11.17 -0.88
N GLY A 65 8.53 -11.85 -0.55
CA GLY A 65 9.44 -12.42 -1.52
C GLY A 65 10.13 -11.37 -2.39
N LYS A 66 10.45 -10.21 -1.80
CA LYS A 66 11.17 -9.11 -2.45
C LYS A 66 12.63 -9.08 -2.03
N GLU A 67 13.48 -8.50 -2.88
CA GLU A 67 14.92 -8.39 -2.65
C GLU A 67 15.25 -7.49 -1.45
N ALA A 68 14.51 -6.38 -1.30
CA ALA A 68 14.70 -5.41 -0.22
C ALA A 68 13.39 -4.71 0.14
N GLY A 69 13.33 -4.11 1.32
CA GLY A 69 12.29 -3.21 1.78
C GLY A 69 12.83 -1.81 2.01
N LEU A 70 11.96 -0.82 1.95
CA LEU A 70 12.24 0.56 2.32
C LEU A 70 11.10 1.09 3.17
N PHE A 71 11.40 1.49 4.41
CA PHE A 71 10.43 2.14 5.27
C PHE A 71 10.24 3.61 4.86
N VAL A 72 8.99 4.02 4.73
CA VAL A 72 8.61 5.40 4.41
C VAL A 72 7.42 5.84 5.26
N PRO A 73 7.24 7.15 5.52
CA PRO A 73 6.20 7.66 6.42
C PRO A 73 4.76 7.36 5.99
N SER A 74 4.51 7.08 4.70
CA SER A 74 3.17 6.81 4.19
C SER A 74 3.18 5.96 2.93
N CYS A 75 2.09 5.22 2.68
CA CYS A 75 1.90 4.48 1.44
C CYS A 75 1.84 5.40 0.21
N THR A 76 1.30 6.60 0.35
CA THR A 76 1.34 7.64 -0.69
C THR A 76 2.76 7.97 -1.11
N MET A 77 3.69 8.08 -0.14
CA MET A 77 5.11 8.27 -0.45
C MET A 77 5.72 7.02 -1.12
N ALA A 78 5.36 5.82 -0.67
CA ALA A 78 5.81 4.59 -1.30
C ALA A 78 5.37 4.49 -2.77
N ASN A 79 4.11 4.79 -3.05
CA ASN A 79 3.57 4.84 -4.42
C ASN A 79 4.29 5.90 -5.28
N LEU A 80 4.54 7.09 -4.72
CA LEU A 80 5.30 8.13 -5.41
C LEU A 80 6.72 7.66 -5.76
N LEU A 81 7.41 7.01 -4.82
CA LEU A 81 8.77 6.49 -5.05
C LEU A 81 8.79 5.38 -6.10
N ALA A 82 7.78 4.50 -6.12
CA ALA A 82 7.64 3.47 -7.16
C ALA A 82 7.49 4.10 -8.55
N VAL A 83 6.68 5.15 -8.68
CA VAL A 83 6.53 5.92 -9.94
C VAL A 83 7.84 6.57 -10.34
N LEU A 84 8.56 7.22 -9.41
CA LEU A 84 9.84 7.87 -9.68
C LEU A 84 10.95 6.89 -10.07
N ALA A 85 10.93 5.69 -9.50
CA ALA A 85 11.90 4.65 -9.80
C ALA A 85 11.65 3.97 -11.16
N ALA A 86 10.39 3.93 -11.61
CA ALA A 86 9.99 3.24 -12.84
C ALA A 86 10.31 4.02 -14.12
N GLY A 87 10.29 5.36 -14.10
CA GLY A 87 10.44 6.11 -15.32
C GLY A 87 10.77 7.58 -15.15
N GLY A 88 10.82 8.29 -16.27
CA GLY A 88 11.17 9.68 -16.38
C GLY A 88 10.00 10.57 -16.81
N ARG A 89 10.30 11.87 -16.92
CA ARG A 89 9.33 12.84 -17.40
C ARG A 89 8.84 12.50 -18.82
N SER A 90 7.59 12.80 -19.09
CA SER A 90 6.91 12.55 -20.36
C SER A 90 6.62 11.08 -20.67
N GLU A 91 6.71 10.21 -19.67
CA GLU A 91 6.23 8.83 -19.74
C GLU A 91 4.88 8.70 -19.04
N GLN A 92 4.20 7.57 -19.23
CA GLN A 92 2.91 7.35 -18.61
C GLN A 92 2.94 6.21 -17.58
N VAL A 93 2.13 6.35 -16.54
CA VAL A 93 1.72 5.30 -15.61
C VAL A 93 0.31 4.88 -15.97
N VAL A 94 0.09 3.59 -16.21
CA VAL A 94 -1.23 3.04 -16.53
C VAL A 94 -1.79 2.39 -15.27
N LEU A 95 -3.05 2.72 -14.94
CA LEU A 95 -3.71 2.25 -13.72
C LEU A 95 -5.24 2.23 -13.88
N GLU A 96 -5.94 1.58 -12.95
CA GLU A 96 -7.40 1.55 -12.96
C GLU A 96 -8.00 2.95 -12.68
N ALA A 97 -9.08 3.29 -13.34
CA ALA A 97 -9.64 4.64 -13.37
C ALA A 97 -10.15 5.16 -12.00
N SER A 98 -10.46 4.28 -11.07
CA SER A 98 -10.84 4.64 -9.71
C SER A 98 -9.76 4.34 -8.65
N ALA A 99 -8.57 3.89 -9.07
CA ALA A 99 -7.46 3.59 -8.16
C ALA A 99 -7.10 4.79 -7.26
N HIS A 100 -6.68 4.51 -6.03
CA HIS A 100 -6.30 5.53 -5.05
C HIS A 100 -5.18 6.43 -5.56
N MET A 101 -4.18 5.85 -6.22
CA MET A 101 -3.08 6.59 -6.86
C MET A 101 -3.59 7.62 -7.88
N TYR A 102 -4.67 7.30 -8.62
CA TYR A 102 -5.25 8.20 -9.61
C TYR A 102 -6.19 9.23 -8.99
N MET A 103 -7.12 8.78 -8.17
CA MET A 103 -8.20 9.64 -7.67
C MET A 103 -7.77 10.54 -6.52
N THR A 104 -6.88 10.05 -5.65
CA THR A 104 -6.53 10.71 -4.38
C THR A 104 -5.11 11.27 -4.38
N GLU A 105 -4.13 10.55 -4.96
CA GLU A 105 -2.71 10.92 -4.93
C GLU A 105 -2.26 11.73 -6.16
N ARG A 106 -3.15 12.43 -6.80
CA ARG A 106 -2.93 13.17 -8.07
C ARG A 106 -1.70 14.07 -8.09
N GLY A 107 -1.25 14.53 -6.92
CA GLY A 107 -0.03 15.33 -6.80
C GLY A 107 1.22 14.63 -7.30
N ALA A 108 1.27 13.31 -7.29
CA ALA A 108 2.39 12.54 -7.79
C ALA A 108 2.65 12.79 -9.29
N SER A 109 1.61 12.78 -10.13
CA SER A 109 1.74 13.05 -11.56
C SER A 109 2.29 14.46 -11.84
N THR A 110 1.83 15.45 -11.09
CA THR A 110 2.33 16.83 -11.20
C THR A 110 3.80 16.94 -10.78
N PHE A 111 4.18 16.27 -9.70
CA PHE A 111 5.53 16.30 -9.16
C PHE A 111 6.53 15.55 -10.06
N THR A 112 6.16 14.36 -10.54
CA THR A 112 7.04 13.53 -11.37
C THR A 112 7.15 14.01 -12.80
N GLY A 113 6.15 14.73 -13.32
CA GLY A 113 6.01 15.09 -14.73
C GLY A 113 5.63 13.90 -15.63
N MET A 114 5.14 12.80 -15.03
CA MET A 114 4.59 11.65 -15.73
C MET A 114 3.09 11.81 -15.93
N PHE A 115 2.55 11.21 -16.97
CA PHE A 115 1.11 11.22 -17.25
C PHE A 115 0.45 9.98 -16.66
N TYR A 116 -0.69 10.17 -16.01
CA TYR A 116 -1.51 9.05 -15.56
C TYR A 116 -2.56 8.73 -16.61
N GLN A 117 -2.50 7.50 -17.13
CA GLN A 117 -3.43 6.97 -18.13
C GLN A 117 -4.40 6.02 -17.44
N PRO A 118 -5.62 6.49 -17.11
CA PRO A 118 -6.60 5.62 -16.50
C PRO A 118 -7.17 4.60 -17.47
N VAL A 119 -7.42 3.40 -16.99
CA VAL A 119 -8.10 2.32 -17.68
C VAL A 119 -9.36 1.96 -16.91
N GLU A 120 -10.51 2.00 -17.57
CA GLU A 120 -11.76 1.58 -16.96
C GLU A 120 -11.73 0.08 -16.63
N GLY A 121 -12.38 -0.28 -15.53
CA GLY A 121 -12.46 -1.64 -15.05
C GLY A 121 -13.78 -1.93 -14.34
N THR A 122 -13.84 -3.08 -13.72
CA THR A 122 -14.98 -3.50 -12.89
C THR A 122 -14.46 -3.99 -11.55
N SER A 123 -14.98 -3.45 -10.46
CA SER A 123 -14.56 -3.81 -9.09
C SER A 123 -13.04 -3.69 -8.89
N GLY A 124 -12.40 -2.67 -9.47
CA GLY A 124 -10.97 -2.43 -9.37
C GLY A 124 -10.12 -3.23 -10.36
N ALA A 125 -10.67 -4.21 -11.05
CA ALA A 125 -9.99 -4.98 -12.09
C ALA A 125 -10.06 -4.23 -13.42
N MET A 126 -8.90 -3.83 -13.97
CA MET A 126 -8.82 -3.18 -15.28
C MET A 126 -9.37 -4.08 -16.39
N ASP A 127 -10.07 -3.51 -17.38
CA ASP A 127 -10.36 -4.19 -18.63
C ASP A 127 -9.05 -4.48 -19.38
N LEU A 128 -8.71 -5.76 -19.54
CA LEU A 128 -7.43 -6.19 -20.10
C LEU A 128 -7.25 -5.77 -21.57
N ALA A 129 -8.32 -5.73 -22.36
CA ALA A 129 -8.26 -5.31 -23.75
C ALA A 129 -7.98 -3.80 -23.83
N LYS A 130 -8.61 -3.00 -22.95
CA LYS A 130 -8.33 -1.57 -22.84
C LYS A 130 -6.92 -1.32 -22.31
N LEU A 131 -6.43 -2.13 -21.34
CA LEU A 131 -5.07 -2.06 -20.87
C LEU A 131 -4.08 -2.24 -22.03
N GLU A 132 -4.19 -3.32 -22.79
CA GLU A 132 -3.31 -3.56 -23.95
C GLU A 132 -3.36 -2.40 -24.97
N ALA A 133 -4.53 -1.85 -25.23
CA ALA A 133 -4.72 -0.78 -26.21
C ALA A 133 -4.03 0.53 -25.86
N VAL A 134 -3.83 0.82 -24.55
CA VAL A 134 -3.21 2.07 -24.08
C VAL A 134 -1.71 1.96 -23.86
N LEU A 135 -1.15 0.75 -23.80
CA LEU A 135 0.28 0.55 -23.59
C LEU A 135 1.10 1.12 -24.76
N LYS A 136 2.19 1.79 -24.42
CA LYS A 136 3.11 2.42 -25.38
C LYS A 136 4.50 1.79 -25.22
N PRO A 137 5.05 1.17 -26.26
CA PRO A 137 6.41 0.62 -26.19
C PRO A 137 7.44 1.74 -25.98
N ALA A 138 8.60 1.38 -25.45
CA ALA A 138 9.72 2.30 -25.29
C ALA A 138 10.10 2.90 -26.65
N SER A 139 10.08 4.23 -26.75
CA SER A 139 10.42 4.99 -27.93
C SER A 139 10.85 6.40 -27.55
N HIS A 140 11.21 7.24 -28.52
CA HIS A 140 11.46 8.66 -28.31
C HIS A 140 10.20 9.51 -28.04
N ARG A 141 9.03 8.87 -28.01
CA ARG A 141 7.73 9.47 -27.66
C ARG A 141 7.28 9.01 -26.29
N LEU A 142 6.08 9.41 -25.89
CA LEU A 142 5.42 8.94 -24.67
C LEU A 142 5.43 7.39 -24.60
N ALA A 143 6.12 6.85 -23.62
CA ALA A 143 6.18 5.42 -23.34
C ALA A 143 5.40 5.09 -22.07
N THR A 144 5.02 3.82 -21.88
CA THR A 144 4.50 3.35 -20.60
C THR A 144 5.67 2.90 -19.73
N ALA A 145 5.86 3.58 -18.60
CA ALA A 145 6.92 3.29 -17.65
C ALA A 145 6.48 2.30 -16.57
N LEU A 146 5.19 2.28 -16.24
CA LEU A 146 4.66 1.51 -15.12
C LEU A 146 3.21 1.11 -15.36
N ILE A 147 2.84 -0.11 -14.98
CA ILE A 147 1.45 -0.49 -14.75
C ILE A 147 1.25 -0.58 -13.24
N ALA A 148 0.24 0.10 -12.68
CA ALA A 148 -0.08 0.04 -11.27
C ALA A 148 -1.44 -0.65 -11.06
N VAL A 149 -1.49 -1.58 -10.12
CA VAL A 149 -2.71 -2.28 -9.66
C VAL A 149 -2.92 -2.05 -8.17
N GLU A 150 -4.14 -2.12 -7.70
CA GLU A 150 -4.49 -1.91 -6.28
C GLU A 150 -5.32 -3.08 -5.74
N THR A 151 -4.90 -3.68 -4.61
CA THR A 151 -5.69 -4.70 -3.91
C THR A 151 -5.42 -4.70 -2.39
N SER A 152 -6.45 -4.76 -1.52
CA SER A 152 -7.86 -4.61 -1.86
C SER A 152 -8.15 -3.17 -2.29
N HIS A 153 -9.02 -3.03 -3.31
CA HIS A 153 -9.22 -1.75 -3.98
C HIS A 153 -10.14 -0.82 -3.19
N ASN A 154 -9.61 0.32 -2.72
CA ASN A 154 -10.30 1.24 -1.82
C ASN A 154 -11.63 1.76 -2.40
N ASN A 155 -11.58 2.36 -3.58
CA ASN A 155 -12.75 3.01 -4.19
C ASN A 155 -13.73 2.03 -4.84
N ALA A 156 -13.37 0.75 -4.91
CA ALA A 156 -14.27 -0.34 -5.32
C ALA A 156 -14.86 -1.09 -4.11
N GLY A 157 -14.98 -0.42 -2.95
CA GLY A 157 -15.57 -1.00 -1.75
C GLY A 157 -14.73 -2.09 -1.08
N GLY A 158 -13.41 -2.07 -1.25
CA GLY A 158 -12.49 -3.08 -0.73
C GLY A 158 -12.44 -4.35 -1.56
N ALA A 159 -12.87 -4.31 -2.81
CA ALA A 159 -12.82 -5.45 -3.72
C ALA A 159 -11.39 -6.01 -3.83
N VAL A 160 -11.28 -7.33 -3.77
CA VAL A 160 -10.01 -8.04 -3.90
C VAL A 160 -9.84 -8.53 -5.32
N LEU A 161 -8.72 -8.19 -5.94
CA LEU A 161 -8.42 -8.64 -7.30
C LEU A 161 -8.17 -10.16 -7.31
N PRO A 162 -8.81 -10.92 -8.22
CA PRO A 162 -8.51 -12.34 -8.41
C PRO A 162 -7.04 -12.54 -8.82
N LEU A 163 -6.42 -13.64 -8.36
CA LEU A 163 -5.03 -13.96 -8.74
C LEU A 163 -4.87 -14.13 -10.25
N GLU A 164 -5.88 -14.66 -10.91
CA GLU A 164 -5.93 -14.83 -12.37
C GLU A 164 -5.88 -13.48 -13.09
N HIS A 165 -6.51 -12.44 -12.52
CA HIS A 165 -6.44 -11.10 -13.07
C HIS A 165 -5.05 -10.49 -12.89
N LEU A 166 -4.45 -10.64 -11.71
CA LEU A 166 -3.08 -10.19 -11.45
C LEU A 166 -2.08 -10.88 -12.37
N GLN A 167 -2.24 -12.20 -12.61
CA GLN A 167 -1.43 -12.96 -13.55
C GLN A 167 -1.58 -12.41 -14.96
N ALA A 168 -2.80 -12.16 -15.42
CA ALA A 168 -3.05 -11.65 -16.77
C ALA A 168 -2.42 -10.26 -16.97
N VAL A 169 -2.51 -9.37 -15.97
CA VAL A 169 -1.82 -8.07 -16.00
C VAL A 169 -0.30 -8.24 -16.08
N GLN A 170 0.27 -9.14 -15.27
CA GLN A 170 1.70 -9.44 -15.29
C GLN A 170 2.14 -10.00 -16.66
N ASP A 171 1.37 -10.92 -17.24
CA ASP A 171 1.69 -11.50 -18.56
C ASP A 171 1.70 -10.42 -19.66
N ILE A 172 0.74 -9.48 -19.61
CA ILE A 172 0.70 -8.32 -20.53
C ILE A 172 1.93 -7.45 -20.31
N ALA A 173 2.24 -7.11 -19.07
CA ALA A 173 3.37 -6.28 -18.69
C ALA A 173 4.71 -6.88 -19.14
N GLN A 174 4.92 -8.18 -18.92
CA GLN A 174 6.14 -8.90 -19.32
C GLN A 174 6.32 -8.91 -20.85
N ARG A 175 5.26 -9.14 -21.62
CA ARG A 175 5.32 -9.07 -23.09
C ARG A 175 5.75 -7.70 -23.60
N CYS A 176 5.45 -6.65 -22.85
CA CYS A 176 5.78 -5.27 -23.21
C CYS A 176 7.08 -4.76 -22.55
N GLY A 177 7.70 -5.54 -21.65
CA GLY A 177 8.88 -5.11 -20.89
C GLY A 177 8.58 -3.96 -19.92
N ILE A 178 7.36 -3.90 -19.37
CA ILE A 178 6.90 -2.84 -18.48
C ILE A 178 6.81 -3.40 -17.05
N PRO A 179 7.37 -2.74 -16.03
CA PRO A 179 7.25 -3.18 -14.65
C PRO A 179 5.82 -2.99 -14.12
N VAL A 180 5.47 -3.80 -13.11
CA VAL A 180 4.21 -3.72 -12.38
C VAL A 180 4.45 -3.25 -10.95
N HIS A 181 3.69 -2.27 -10.51
CA HIS A 181 3.60 -1.84 -9.12
C HIS A 181 2.26 -2.27 -8.51
N LEU A 182 2.30 -2.82 -7.31
CA LEU A 182 1.12 -3.17 -6.53
C LEU A 182 0.95 -2.17 -5.37
N ASP A 183 -0.08 -1.33 -5.44
CA ASP A 183 -0.58 -0.65 -4.26
C ASP A 183 -1.29 -1.68 -3.38
N GLY A 184 -0.54 -2.18 -2.42
CA GLY A 184 -0.95 -3.16 -1.43
C GLY A 184 -1.26 -2.53 -0.07
N ALA A 185 -1.79 -1.30 -0.03
CA ALA A 185 -2.13 -0.62 1.22
C ALA A 185 -2.95 -1.50 2.18
N ARG A 186 -3.70 -2.46 1.62
CA ARG A 186 -4.48 -3.47 2.37
C ARG A 186 -4.18 -4.90 1.92
N LEU A 187 -2.94 -5.17 1.54
CA LEU A 187 -2.50 -6.48 1.02
C LEU A 187 -2.82 -7.62 1.97
N PHE A 188 -2.63 -7.42 3.27
CA PHE A 188 -2.89 -8.47 4.27
C PHE A 188 -4.38 -8.79 4.40
N ASN A 189 -5.26 -7.81 4.19
CA ASN A 189 -6.71 -8.05 4.12
C ASN A 189 -7.06 -8.86 2.86
N ALA A 190 -6.44 -8.54 1.72
CA ALA A 190 -6.61 -9.30 0.48
C ALA A 190 -6.11 -10.75 0.62
N SER A 191 -4.94 -10.94 1.25
CA SER A 191 -4.35 -12.25 1.57
C SER A 191 -5.32 -13.09 2.42
N ALA A 192 -5.87 -12.51 3.49
CA ALA A 192 -6.85 -13.19 4.34
C ALA A 192 -8.14 -13.54 3.58
N ALA A 193 -8.65 -12.65 2.74
CA ALA A 193 -9.87 -12.88 1.96
C ALA A 193 -9.70 -13.98 0.91
N LEU A 194 -8.54 -14.05 0.26
CA LEU A 194 -8.19 -15.09 -0.71
C LEU A 194 -7.72 -16.40 -0.06
N GLN A 195 -7.47 -16.40 1.26
CA GLN A 195 -6.87 -17.52 1.99
C GLN A 195 -5.53 -17.98 1.41
N VAL A 196 -4.68 -17.03 1.03
CA VAL A 196 -3.33 -17.27 0.50
C VAL A 196 -2.28 -16.50 1.27
N GLU A 197 -1.03 -16.92 1.22
CA GLU A 197 0.08 -16.16 1.77
C GLU A 197 0.30 -14.83 1.01
N PRO A 198 0.72 -13.75 1.67
CA PRO A 198 0.95 -12.44 1.04
C PRO A 198 1.86 -12.51 -0.20
N ILE A 199 2.87 -13.37 -0.18
CA ILE A 199 3.78 -13.60 -1.31
C ILE A 199 3.06 -14.09 -2.57
N ALA A 200 1.94 -14.83 -2.42
CA ALA A 200 1.17 -15.33 -3.56
C ALA A 200 0.50 -14.21 -4.36
N ILE A 201 0.25 -13.07 -3.70
CA ILE A 201 -0.25 -11.86 -4.35
C ILE A 201 0.93 -10.99 -4.82
N ALA A 202 1.91 -10.76 -3.94
CA ALA A 202 3.05 -9.88 -4.19
C ALA A 202 3.92 -10.31 -5.38
N ARG A 203 3.94 -11.60 -5.71
CA ARG A 203 4.75 -12.16 -6.81
C ARG A 203 4.38 -11.61 -8.19
N PHE A 204 3.18 -11.07 -8.36
CA PHE A 204 2.70 -10.53 -9.64
C PHE A 204 3.16 -9.09 -9.92
N ALA A 205 3.92 -8.49 -9.01
CA ALA A 205 4.42 -7.14 -9.16
C ALA A 205 5.93 -7.07 -8.89
N ASP A 206 6.61 -6.13 -9.51
CA ASP A 206 8.04 -5.87 -9.28
C ASP A 206 8.25 -5.11 -7.98
N THR A 207 7.38 -4.13 -7.70
CA THR A 207 7.36 -3.35 -6.47
C THR A 207 6.01 -3.42 -5.78
N VAL A 208 6.01 -3.38 -4.44
CA VAL A 208 4.78 -3.46 -3.63
C VAL A 208 4.86 -2.44 -2.51
N SER A 209 3.82 -1.63 -2.35
CA SER A 209 3.63 -0.81 -1.16
C SER A 209 2.66 -1.48 -0.19
N VAL A 210 2.92 -1.38 1.12
CA VAL A 210 2.02 -1.89 2.17
C VAL A 210 1.86 -0.86 3.28
N CYS A 211 0.64 -0.75 3.85
CA CYS A 211 0.42 0.05 5.05
C CYS A 211 0.45 -0.83 6.30
N LEU A 212 1.15 -0.33 7.32
CA LEU A 212 1.15 -0.92 8.67
C LEU A 212 0.14 -0.23 9.59
N SER A 213 -0.42 0.92 9.16
CA SER A 213 -1.28 1.81 9.93
C SER A 213 -2.76 1.75 9.51
N LYS A 214 -3.23 0.62 9.01
CA LYS A 214 -4.63 0.37 8.64
C LYS A 214 -5.13 -0.90 9.32
N GLY A 215 -5.61 -1.89 8.58
CA GLY A 215 -6.18 -3.11 9.14
C GLY A 215 -5.23 -3.99 9.99
N LEU A 216 -3.97 -3.63 10.14
CA LEU A 216 -2.99 -4.34 10.98
C LEU A 216 -2.87 -3.76 12.39
N SER A 217 -3.39 -2.57 12.65
CA SER A 217 -3.26 -1.91 13.95
C SER A 217 -4.60 -1.39 14.48
#